data_989ab131b115314156fc54c116fb4594
#
_entry.id   989ab131b115314156fc54c116fb4594
#
_cell.length_a   1.000
_cell.length_b   1.000
_cell.length_c   1.000
_cell.angle_alpha   90.00
_cell.angle_beta   90.00
_cell.angle_gamma   90.00
#
_symmetry.space_group_name_H-M   'P 1'
#
loop_
_entity.id
_entity.type
_entity.pdbx_description
1 polymer ?
#
loop_
_entity_poly.entity_id
_entity_poly.type
_entity_poly.pdbx_seq_one_letter_code
_entity_poly.pdbx_strand_id
1 'polypeptide(L)'
;VNIDGEKITKIQKDNKLFYLDGKRQPNEPARIWRQVLGNLRKNTPVFIFGVGNYRYLKELAENTVNRITIIVYEPSVLIFKFFLQTVNLETWMEKHTIIFWVKGLEGMDIKNFENTVRGILTYDNLGCTKYLIIPNYEKLFYEDAVEFSKLCRDLMMREVVNYNTRQLFSGIMAKNLLMNARYLCD
;
A
#
# COMPACT_ATOMS: atom_id res chain seq x y z
N VAL A 1 21.70 16.58 8.80
CA VAL A 1 20.86 17.58 9.45
C VAL A 1 20.63 18.70 8.44
N ASN A 2 19.45 19.24 8.36
CA ASN A 2 19.14 20.39 7.51
C ASN A 2 19.50 21.72 8.23
N ILE A 3 19.15 22.85 7.59
CA ILE A 3 19.42 24.21 8.14
C ILE A 3 18.70 24.41 9.49
N ASP A 4 17.57 23.76 9.72
CA ASP A 4 16.73 23.90 10.93
C ASP A 4 17.03 22.83 12.01
N GLY A 5 18.12 22.07 11.86
CA GLY A 5 18.51 21.03 12.82
C GLY A 5 17.77 19.70 12.67
N GLU A 6 16.82 19.57 11.74
CA GLU A 6 16.11 18.32 11.52
C GLU A 6 16.99 17.25 10.85
N LYS A 7 16.78 15.99 11.23
CA LYS A 7 17.49 14.85 10.63
C LYS A 7 16.98 14.59 9.21
N ILE A 8 17.90 14.50 8.27
CA ILE A 8 17.63 14.11 6.87
C ILE A 8 18.14 12.70 6.65
N THR A 9 17.31 11.83 6.09
CA THR A 9 17.69 10.46 5.75
C THR A 9 18.32 10.41 4.38
N LYS A 10 19.50 9.83 4.29
CA LYS A 10 20.25 9.63 3.04
C LYS A 10 20.66 8.17 2.92
N ILE A 11 20.65 7.67 1.69
CA ILE A 11 21.15 6.34 1.35
C ILE A 11 22.26 6.50 0.33
N GLN A 12 23.39 5.86 0.58
CA GLN A 12 24.48 5.77 -0.39
C GLN A 12 24.38 4.44 -1.13
N LYS A 13 24.30 4.48 -2.45
CA LYS A 13 24.32 3.32 -3.34
C LYS A 13 25.14 3.65 -4.58
N ASP A 14 26.06 2.78 -4.97
CA ASP A 14 26.90 2.93 -6.17
C ASP A 14 27.60 4.30 -6.26
N ASN A 15 28.21 4.75 -5.16
CA ASN A 15 28.83 6.07 -5.00
C ASN A 15 27.89 7.29 -5.23
N LYS A 16 26.58 7.06 -5.32
CA LYS A 16 25.57 8.12 -5.41
C LYS A 16 24.84 8.26 -4.07
N LEU A 17 24.52 9.50 -3.74
CA LEU A 17 23.78 9.83 -2.53
C LEU A 17 22.32 10.16 -2.87
N PHE A 18 21.41 9.38 -2.32
CA PHE A 18 19.97 9.56 -2.48
C PHE A 18 19.37 10.12 -1.21
N TYR A 19 18.59 11.17 -1.33
CA TYR A 19 17.87 11.77 -0.21
C TYR A 19 16.44 11.22 -0.22
N LEU A 20 15.99 10.71 0.93
CA LEU A 20 14.60 10.24 1.10
C LEU A 20 13.69 11.37 1.58
N ASP A 21 14.26 12.53 1.87
CA ASP A 21 13.59 13.73 2.36
C ASP A 21 13.84 14.92 1.45
N GLY A 22 13.05 15.97 1.62
CA GLY A 22 13.39 17.29 1.11
C GLY A 22 14.68 17.81 1.76
N LYS A 23 15.63 18.28 0.96
CA LYS A 23 16.93 18.77 1.49
C LYS A 23 16.79 19.99 2.41
N ARG A 24 15.83 20.86 2.16
CA ARG A 24 15.60 22.10 2.92
C ARG A 24 14.43 21.97 3.89
N GLN A 25 13.33 21.39 3.43
CA GLN A 25 12.09 21.20 4.18
C GLN A 25 11.70 19.71 4.16
N PRO A 26 12.21 18.89 5.09
CA PRO A 26 12.05 17.44 5.04
C PRO A 26 10.60 16.95 5.09
N ASN A 27 9.72 17.70 5.76
CA ASN A 27 8.30 17.33 5.91
C ASN A 27 7.41 17.79 4.73
N GLU A 28 7.83 18.81 3.99
CA GLU A 28 7.00 19.44 2.97
C GLU A 28 6.55 18.50 1.86
N PRO A 29 7.41 17.65 1.26
CA PRO A 29 6.98 16.73 0.22
C PRO A 29 5.89 15.75 0.69
N ALA A 30 5.98 15.25 1.91
CA ALA A 30 4.98 14.37 2.48
C ALA A 30 3.66 15.09 2.74
N ARG A 31 3.71 16.33 3.23
CA ARG A 31 2.52 17.16 3.45
C ARG A 31 1.81 17.50 2.14
N ILE A 32 2.56 17.91 1.11
CA ILE A 32 2.00 18.19 -0.23
C ILE A 32 1.33 16.94 -0.78
N TRP A 33 2.03 15.80 -0.72
CA TRP A 33 1.47 14.54 -1.18
C TRP A 33 0.18 14.19 -0.44
N ARG A 34 0.13 14.35 0.89
CA ARG A 34 -1.08 14.09 1.69
C ARG A 34 -2.25 14.99 1.27
N GLN A 35 -1.99 16.27 0.97
CA GLN A 35 -3.00 17.21 0.47
C GLN A 35 -3.56 16.76 -0.90
N VAL A 36 -2.70 16.31 -1.80
CA VAL A 36 -3.11 15.81 -3.14
C VAL A 36 -4.00 14.57 -3.04
N LEU A 37 -3.80 13.71 -2.04
CA LEU A 37 -4.68 12.56 -1.81
C LEU A 37 -6.11 12.96 -1.46
N GLY A 38 -6.31 14.15 -0.90
CA GLY A 38 -7.62 14.63 -0.48
C GLY A 38 -8.24 13.80 0.66
N ASN A 39 -9.58 13.79 0.73
CA ASN A 39 -10.30 13.03 1.73
C ASN A 39 -10.39 11.55 1.34
N LEU A 40 -9.79 10.69 2.16
CA LEU A 40 -9.87 9.25 1.99
C LEU A 40 -11.12 8.71 2.69
N ARG A 41 -11.86 7.84 1.99
CA ARG A 41 -13.04 7.16 2.55
C ARG A 41 -12.62 6.07 3.53
N LYS A 42 -13.55 5.65 4.37
CA LYS A 42 -13.34 4.50 5.27
C LYS A 42 -12.95 3.25 4.44
N ASN A 43 -11.99 2.50 4.94
CA ASN A 43 -11.46 1.28 4.31
C ASN A 43 -10.82 1.49 2.93
N THR A 44 -10.46 2.73 2.55
CA THR A 44 -9.67 2.97 1.34
C THR A 44 -8.33 2.24 1.45
N PRO A 45 -7.98 1.37 0.47
CA PRO A 45 -6.65 0.80 0.39
C PRO A 45 -5.64 1.84 -0.13
N VAL A 46 -4.52 1.96 0.55
CA VAL A 46 -3.40 2.82 0.13
C VAL A 46 -2.14 1.98 0.04
N PHE A 47 -1.67 1.76 -1.18
CA PHE A 47 -0.45 1.02 -1.48
C PHE A 47 0.74 1.96 -1.50
N ILE A 48 1.78 1.62 -0.75
CA ILE A 48 3.00 2.43 -0.64
C ILE A 48 4.20 1.55 -0.93
N PHE A 49 5.02 1.96 -1.89
CA PHE A 49 6.31 1.37 -2.15
C PHE A 49 7.39 2.12 -1.38
N GLY A 50 7.95 1.47 -0.36
CA GLY A 50 8.95 1.98 0.57
C GLY A 50 8.36 2.57 1.85
N VAL A 51 9.07 2.42 2.96
CA VAL A 51 8.78 3.14 4.23
C VAL A 51 9.43 4.52 4.24
N GLY A 52 10.47 4.71 3.43
CA GLY A 52 11.23 5.94 3.39
C GLY A 52 11.86 6.27 4.74
N ASN A 53 11.64 7.51 5.13
CA ASN A 53 12.04 8.06 6.41
C ASN A 53 10.88 8.24 7.39
N TYR A 54 9.79 7.49 7.24
CA TYR A 54 8.54 7.56 7.99
C TYR A 54 7.60 8.74 7.68
N ARG A 55 8.06 9.85 7.15
CA ARG A 55 7.29 11.12 7.05
C ARG A 55 6.01 10.97 6.22
N TYR A 56 6.06 10.23 5.11
CA TYR A 56 4.87 9.97 4.29
C TYR A 56 3.83 9.13 5.02
N LEU A 57 4.29 8.08 5.73
CA LEU A 57 3.41 7.25 6.56
C LEU A 57 2.85 8.04 7.72
N LYS A 58 3.66 8.89 8.37
CA LYS A 58 3.24 9.79 9.44
C LYS A 58 2.14 10.73 8.96
N GLU A 59 2.37 11.46 7.88
CA GLU A 59 1.38 12.38 7.32
C GLU A 59 0.07 11.67 6.95
N LEU A 60 0.15 10.45 6.40
CA LEU A 60 -1.01 9.66 6.08
C LEU A 60 -1.77 9.21 7.32
N ALA A 61 -1.07 8.63 8.32
CA ALA A 61 -1.69 8.06 9.50
C ALA A 61 -2.24 9.14 10.46
N GLU A 62 -1.52 10.22 10.68
CA GLU A 62 -1.91 11.26 11.63
C GLU A 62 -3.00 12.18 11.04
N ASN A 63 -2.91 12.51 9.76
CA ASN A 63 -3.79 13.49 9.09
C ASN A 63 -4.94 12.86 8.28
N THR A 64 -5.23 11.57 8.44
CA THR A 64 -6.40 10.92 7.87
C THR A 64 -7.45 10.67 8.95
N VAL A 65 -8.65 11.23 8.78
CA VAL A 65 -9.75 11.12 9.75
C VAL A 65 -10.35 9.71 9.77
N ASN A 66 -10.64 9.17 8.60
CA ASN A 66 -11.28 7.87 8.46
C ASN A 66 -10.28 6.73 8.65
N ARG A 67 -10.73 5.61 9.22
CA ARG A 67 -9.93 4.38 9.24
C ARG A 67 -9.69 3.89 7.80
N ILE A 68 -8.42 3.74 7.42
CA ILE A 68 -7.98 3.25 6.11
C ILE A 68 -7.11 2.01 6.26
N THR A 69 -6.84 1.32 5.15
CA THR A 69 -5.89 0.20 5.09
C THR A 69 -4.63 0.64 4.35
N ILE A 70 -3.51 0.68 5.04
CA ILE A 70 -2.21 1.07 4.51
C ILE A 70 -1.40 -0.20 4.26
N ILE A 71 -0.97 -0.43 3.03
CA ILE A 71 -0.20 -1.60 2.62
C ILE A 71 1.14 -1.11 2.13
N VAL A 72 2.19 -1.43 2.88
CA VAL A 72 3.56 -0.96 2.60
C VAL A 72 4.41 -2.12 2.13
N TYR A 73 4.97 -2.01 0.93
CA TYR A 73 6.01 -2.90 0.44
C TYR A 73 7.37 -2.25 0.62
N GLU A 74 8.25 -2.86 1.42
CA GLU A 74 9.60 -2.36 1.67
C GLU A 74 10.64 -3.32 1.08
N PRO A 75 11.44 -2.88 0.10
CA PRO A 75 12.45 -3.73 -0.54
C PRO A 75 13.69 -3.98 0.31
N SER A 76 13.88 -3.26 1.42
CA SER A 76 15.10 -3.32 2.23
C SER A 76 14.84 -3.57 3.71
N VAL A 77 15.25 -4.73 4.20
CA VAL A 77 15.21 -5.06 5.65
C VAL A 77 15.96 -4.04 6.49
N LEU A 78 17.07 -3.49 6.00
CA LEU A 78 17.86 -2.49 6.74
C LEU A 78 17.10 -1.18 6.92
N ILE A 79 16.44 -0.70 5.86
CA ILE A 79 15.63 0.53 5.93
C ILE A 79 14.43 0.29 6.83
N PHE A 80 13.79 -0.86 6.74
CA PHE A 80 12.68 -1.23 7.61
C PHE A 80 13.09 -1.28 9.09
N LYS A 81 14.25 -1.88 9.40
CA LYS A 81 14.80 -1.89 10.76
C LYS A 81 15.03 -0.48 11.29
N PHE A 82 15.62 0.40 10.48
CA PHE A 82 15.82 1.81 10.85
C PHE A 82 14.48 2.53 11.09
N PHE A 83 13.50 2.29 10.23
CA PHE A 83 12.16 2.83 10.38
C PHE A 83 11.54 2.41 11.72
N LEU A 84 11.57 1.13 12.08
CA LEU A 84 11.04 0.62 13.35
C LEU A 84 11.74 1.22 14.60
N GLN A 85 13.02 1.58 14.49
CA GLN A 85 13.74 2.23 15.57
C GLN A 85 13.37 3.71 15.74
N THR A 86 12.76 4.30 14.72
CA THR A 86 12.48 5.75 14.67
C THR A 86 11.03 6.07 15.01
N VAL A 87 10.12 5.13 14.79
CA VAL A 87 8.66 5.38 14.83
C VAL A 87 7.98 4.50 15.86
N ASN A 88 7.11 5.09 16.67
CA ASN A 88 6.11 4.35 17.44
C ASN A 88 4.88 4.10 16.57
N LEU A 89 4.65 2.84 16.20
CA LEU A 89 3.55 2.44 15.33
C LEU A 89 2.22 2.26 16.08
N GLU A 90 2.23 2.16 17.39
CA GLU A 90 1.07 1.81 18.22
C GLU A 90 -0.13 2.73 17.93
N THR A 91 0.08 4.04 18.03
CA THR A 91 -0.97 5.04 17.78
C THR A 91 -1.53 5.01 16.34
N TRP A 92 -0.69 4.65 15.38
CA TRP A 92 -1.13 4.55 13.99
C TRP A 92 -1.94 3.28 13.74
N MET A 93 -1.54 2.15 14.37
CA MET A 93 -2.22 0.85 14.25
C MET A 93 -3.55 0.83 15.00
N GLU A 94 -3.73 1.61 16.05
CA GLU A 94 -5.02 1.82 16.71
C GLU A 94 -6.03 2.48 15.76
N LYS A 95 -5.55 3.45 14.97
CA LYS A 95 -6.39 4.28 14.09
C LYS A 95 -6.62 3.63 12.72
N HIS A 96 -5.63 2.94 12.18
CA HIS A 96 -5.62 2.37 10.83
C HIS A 96 -5.22 0.90 10.83
N THR A 97 -5.56 0.19 9.76
CA THR A 97 -4.97 -1.12 9.48
C THR A 97 -3.69 -0.91 8.69
N ILE A 98 -2.53 -1.31 9.24
CA ILE A 98 -1.23 -1.16 8.58
C ILE A 98 -0.62 -2.54 8.39
N ILE A 99 -0.26 -2.86 7.15
CA ILE A 99 0.35 -4.11 6.75
C ILE A 99 1.71 -3.79 6.14
N PHE A 100 2.76 -4.35 6.72
CA PHE A 100 4.11 -4.24 6.18
C PHE A 100 4.48 -5.54 5.48
N TRP A 101 4.97 -5.39 4.27
CA TRP A 101 5.56 -6.45 3.47
C TRP A 101 7.02 -6.12 3.20
N VAL A 102 7.92 -6.89 3.78
CA VAL A 102 9.36 -6.59 3.72
C VAL A 102 10.06 -7.70 2.96
N LYS A 103 10.61 -7.37 1.79
CA LYS A 103 11.35 -8.33 0.97
C LYS A 103 12.55 -8.90 1.73
N GLY A 104 12.69 -10.22 1.70
CA GLY A 104 13.81 -10.93 2.34
C GLY A 104 13.56 -11.36 3.79
N LEU A 105 12.40 -11.08 4.36
CA LEU A 105 11.98 -11.73 5.60
C LEU A 105 11.27 -13.06 5.29
N GLU A 106 11.39 -14.01 6.20
CA GLU A 106 10.76 -15.33 6.08
C GLU A 106 9.25 -15.21 5.94
N GLY A 107 8.66 -15.95 4.99
CA GLY A 107 7.23 -15.92 4.68
C GLY A 107 6.75 -14.68 3.91
N MET A 108 7.63 -13.73 3.63
CA MET A 108 7.32 -12.48 2.91
C MET A 108 7.68 -12.59 1.42
N ASP A 109 7.22 -13.64 0.75
CA ASP A 109 7.33 -13.77 -0.70
C ASP A 109 6.16 -13.09 -1.44
N ILE A 110 6.32 -12.88 -2.75
CA ILE A 110 5.35 -12.15 -3.57
C ILE A 110 3.98 -12.84 -3.63
N LYS A 111 3.96 -14.18 -3.55
CA LYS A 111 2.73 -14.96 -3.60
C LYS A 111 1.88 -14.77 -2.34
N ASN A 112 2.52 -14.73 -1.19
CA ASN A 112 1.86 -14.43 0.07
C ASN A 112 1.36 -12.98 0.11
N PHE A 113 2.12 -12.03 -0.46
CA PHE A 113 1.66 -10.66 -0.65
C PHE A 113 0.39 -10.60 -1.50
N GLU A 114 0.37 -11.28 -2.66
CA GLU A 114 -0.84 -11.39 -3.48
C GLU A 114 -2.05 -11.88 -2.70
N ASN A 115 -1.88 -12.95 -1.92
CA ASN A 115 -2.96 -13.54 -1.15
C ASN A 115 -3.51 -12.57 -0.08
N THR A 116 -2.61 -11.84 0.60
CA THR A 116 -2.98 -10.81 1.57
C THR A 116 -3.76 -9.68 0.92
N VAL A 117 -3.29 -9.19 -0.21
CA VAL A 117 -3.93 -8.07 -0.93
C VAL A 117 -5.28 -8.46 -1.51
N ARG A 118 -5.44 -9.70 -1.97
CA ARG A 118 -6.74 -10.22 -2.46
C ARG A 118 -7.85 -10.15 -1.39
N GLY A 119 -7.50 -10.32 -0.12
CA GLY A 119 -8.48 -10.18 0.97
C GLY A 119 -8.89 -8.73 1.26
N ILE A 120 -8.10 -7.76 0.77
CA ILE A 120 -8.29 -6.33 1.04
C ILE A 120 -8.96 -5.63 -0.14
N LEU A 121 -8.51 -5.93 -1.37
CA LEU A 121 -9.09 -5.36 -2.58
C LEU A 121 -10.44 -5.98 -2.88
N THR A 122 -11.43 -5.13 -3.06
CA THR A 122 -12.78 -5.48 -3.48
C THR A 122 -13.19 -4.55 -4.61
N TYR A 123 -14.15 -4.93 -5.41
CA TYR A 123 -14.67 -4.06 -6.46
C TYR A 123 -15.15 -2.71 -5.91
N ASP A 124 -15.77 -2.70 -4.73
CA ASP A 124 -16.32 -1.49 -4.12
C ASP A 124 -15.24 -0.48 -3.70
N ASN A 125 -14.01 -0.94 -3.40
CA ASN A 125 -12.92 -0.07 -2.99
C ASN A 125 -11.87 0.20 -4.08
N LEU A 126 -11.95 -0.47 -5.24
CA LEU A 126 -11.02 -0.25 -6.36
C LEU A 126 -10.98 1.22 -6.80
N GLY A 127 -12.14 1.84 -6.96
CA GLY A 127 -12.23 3.23 -7.43
C GLY A 127 -11.66 4.27 -6.46
N CYS A 128 -11.49 3.92 -5.19
CA CYS A 128 -10.88 4.81 -4.20
C CYS A 128 -9.46 4.39 -3.81
N THR A 129 -8.97 3.24 -4.28
CA THR A 129 -7.61 2.76 -4.01
C THR A 129 -6.56 3.79 -4.44
N LYS A 130 -5.57 4.00 -3.60
CA LYS A 130 -4.46 4.93 -3.85
C LYS A 130 -3.14 4.17 -3.93
N TYR A 131 -2.22 4.74 -4.67
CA TYR A 131 -0.92 4.17 -4.94
C TYR A 131 0.17 5.24 -4.85
N LEU A 132 1.25 4.93 -4.16
CA LEU A 132 2.39 5.82 -3.98
C LEU A 132 3.70 5.05 -4.09
N ILE A 133 4.67 5.63 -4.78
CA ILE A 133 6.08 5.30 -4.64
C ILE A 133 6.75 6.44 -3.89
N ILE A 134 7.43 6.13 -2.80
CA ILE A 134 8.22 7.14 -2.06
C ILE A 134 9.29 7.72 -2.99
N PRO A 135 9.46 9.04 -3.07
CA PRO A 135 10.45 9.68 -3.94
C PRO A 135 11.84 9.09 -3.80
N ASN A 136 12.52 8.90 -4.92
CA ASN A 136 13.83 8.26 -5.06
C ASN A 136 13.88 6.74 -4.77
N TYR A 137 12.83 6.11 -4.24
CA TYR A 137 12.80 4.65 -4.08
C TYR A 137 12.84 3.92 -5.43
N GLU A 138 12.16 4.42 -6.44
CA GLU A 138 12.23 3.86 -7.81
C GLU A 138 13.65 3.86 -8.39
N LYS A 139 14.48 4.83 -8.01
CA LYS A 139 15.88 4.90 -8.44
C LYS A 139 16.79 3.97 -7.64
N LEU A 140 16.48 3.77 -6.36
CA LEU A 140 17.21 2.90 -5.46
C LEU A 140 16.89 1.42 -5.70
N PHE A 141 15.63 1.11 -5.97
CA PHE A 141 15.06 -0.22 -6.05
C PHE A 141 14.20 -0.36 -7.31
N TYR A 142 14.79 -0.08 -8.48
CA TYR A 142 14.07 0.01 -9.74
C TYR A 142 13.32 -1.27 -10.11
N GLU A 143 13.99 -2.42 -10.03
CA GLU A 143 13.40 -3.72 -10.36
C GLU A 143 12.21 -4.05 -9.43
N ASP A 144 12.41 -3.84 -8.13
CA ASP A 144 11.35 -4.04 -7.13
C ASP A 144 10.16 -3.08 -7.35
N ALA A 145 10.42 -1.84 -7.74
CA ALA A 145 9.37 -0.86 -8.01
C ALA A 145 8.54 -1.24 -9.25
N VAL A 146 9.20 -1.75 -10.29
CA VAL A 146 8.53 -2.26 -11.50
C VAL A 146 7.68 -3.49 -11.17
N GLU A 147 8.24 -4.44 -10.42
CA GLU A 147 7.54 -5.66 -10.00
C GLU A 147 6.32 -5.33 -9.14
N PHE A 148 6.48 -4.47 -8.14
CA PHE A 148 5.38 -4.01 -7.28
C PHE A 148 4.28 -3.28 -8.08
N SER A 149 4.67 -2.40 -9.01
CA SER A 149 3.72 -1.67 -9.85
C SER A 149 2.91 -2.60 -10.75
N LYS A 150 3.59 -3.60 -11.33
CA LYS A 150 2.94 -4.63 -12.14
C LYS A 150 1.96 -5.45 -11.29
N LEU A 151 2.41 -5.91 -10.12
CA LEU A 151 1.60 -6.70 -9.20
C LEU A 151 0.34 -5.95 -8.77
N CYS A 152 0.44 -4.70 -8.36
CA CYS A 152 -0.71 -3.89 -7.98
C CYS A 152 -1.71 -3.74 -9.12
N ARG A 153 -1.22 -3.51 -10.35
CA ARG A 153 -2.06 -3.42 -11.54
C ARG A 153 -2.78 -4.73 -11.82
N ASP A 154 -2.06 -5.84 -11.81
CA ASP A 154 -2.60 -7.17 -12.10
C ASP A 154 -3.67 -7.57 -11.07
N LEU A 155 -3.46 -7.24 -9.79
CA LEU A 155 -4.44 -7.47 -8.73
C LEU A 155 -5.71 -6.64 -8.94
N MET A 156 -5.57 -5.36 -9.26
CA MET A 156 -6.72 -4.49 -9.55
C MET A 156 -7.51 -4.98 -10.77
N MET A 157 -6.83 -5.32 -11.87
CA MET A 157 -7.47 -5.85 -13.09
C MET A 157 -8.19 -7.17 -12.81
N ARG A 158 -7.62 -8.05 -12.00
CA ARG A 158 -8.23 -9.31 -11.60
C ARG A 158 -9.55 -9.10 -10.87
N GLU A 159 -9.62 -8.12 -9.96
CA GLU A 159 -10.88 -7.82 -9.26
C GLU A 159 -11.96 -7.27 -10.20
N VAL A 160 -11.59 -6.45 -11.18
CA VAL A 160 -12.52 -6.00 -12.22
C VAL A 160 -13.09 -7.20 -13.01
N VAL A 161 -12.21 -8.11 -13.44
CA VAL A 161 -12.61 -9.31 -14.18
C VAL A 161 -13.51 -10.21 -13.32
N ASN A 162 -13.14 -10.45 -12.07
CA ASN A 162 -13.92 -11.26 -11.13
C ASN A 162 -15.31 -10.67 -10.91
N TYR A 163 -15.42 -9.35 -10.73
CA TYR A 163 -16.70 -8.68 -10.58
C TYR A 163 -17.57 -8.84 -11.82
N ASN A 164 -17.03 -8.55 -13.01
CA ASN A 164 -17.77 -8.68 -14.28
C ASN A 164 -18.24 -10.12 -14.50
N THR A 165 -17.39 -11.10 -14.20
CA THR A 165 -17.74 -12.53 -14.30
C THR A 165 -18.90 -12.88 -13.35
N ARG A 166 -18.84 -12.43 -12.09
CA ARG A 166 -19.92 -12.65 -11.12
C ARG A 166 -21.23 -12.02 -11.59
N GLN A 167 -21.20 -10.81 -12.14
CA GLN A 167 -22.40 -10.14 -12.68
C GLN A 167 -23.00 -10.90 -13.85
N LEU A 168 -22.18 -11.35 -14.78
CA LEU A 168 -22.65 -12.11 -15.95
C LEU A 168 -23.28 -13.47 -15.58
N PHE A 169 -22.66 -14.17 -14.60
CA PHE A 169 -23.11 -15.53 -14.23
C PHE A 169 -24.13 -15.57 -13.10
N SER A 170 -24.34 -14.49 -12.34
CA SER A 170 -25.26 -14.46 -11.21
C SER A 170 -26.67 -14.81 -11.59
N GLY A 171 -27.19 -14.31 -12.74
CA GLY A 171 -28.51 -14.62 -13.27
C GLY A 171 -28.65 -16.07 -13.67
N ILE A 172 -27.63 -16.66 -14.29
CA ILE A 172 -27.61 -18.07 -14.71
C ILE A 172 -27.58 -18.99 -13.48
N MET A 173 -26.76 -18.67 -12.49
CA MET A 173 -26.71 -19.43 -11.23
C MET A 173 -28.01 -19.37 -10.45
N ALA A 174 -28.64 -18.20 -10.33
CA ALA A 174 -29.95 -18.05 -9.70
C ALA A 174 -31.01 -18.86 -10.39
N LYS A 175 -31.05 -18.80 -11.73
CA LYS A 175 -31.98 -19.61 -12.54
C LYS A 175 -31.77 -21.12 -12.33
N ASN A 176 -30.52 -21.58 -12.39
CA ASN A 176 -30.18 -22.99 -12.19
C ASN A 176 -30.53 -23.45 -10.76
N LEU A 177 -30.28 -22.62 -9.74
CA LEU A 177 -30.66 -22.92 -8.37
C LEU A 177 -32.17 -23.08 -8.23
N LEU A 178 -32.94 -22.14 -8.75
CA LEU A 178 -34.43 -22.21 -8.76
C LEU A 178 -34.96 -23.42 -9.51
N MET A 179 -34.36 -23.76 -10.65
CA MET A 179 -34.77 -24.95 -11.41
C MET A 179 -34.47 -26.26 -10.68
N ASN A 180 -33.35 -26.29 -9.92
CA ASN A 180 -32.95 -27.49 -9.20
C ASN A 180 -33.56 -27.56 -7.79
N ALA A 181 -34.05 -26.45 -7.22
CA ALA A 181 -34.67 -26.44 -5.88
C ALA A 181 -35.82 -27.42 -5.72
N ARG A 182 -36.59 -27.64 -6.81
CA ARG A 182 -37.69 -28.61 -6.84
C ARG A 182 -37.23 -30.07 -6.65
N TYR A 183 -35.96 -30.39 -6.96
CA TYR A 183 -35.41 -31.74 -6.76
C TYR A 183 -34.72 -31.90 -5.40
N LEU A 184 -34.63 -30.83 -4.58
CA LEU A 184 -34.08 -30.86 -3.23
C LEU A 184 -35.17 -30.93 -2.15
N CYS A 185 -36.44 -30.84 -2.55
CA CYS A 185 -37.60 -30.86 -1.65
C CYS A 185 -38.35 -32.21 -1.61
N ASP A 186 -37.86 -33.20 -2.34
CA ASP A 186 -38.29 -34.62 -2.29
C ASP A 186 -37.28 -35.41 -1.43
#